data_209364b69552a30af01768ff5d565af8
#
_entry.id   209364b69552a30af01768ff5d565af8
#
_cell.length_a   1.000
_cell.length_b   1.000
_cell.length_c   1.000
_cell.angle_alpha   90.00
_cell.angle_beta   90.00
_cell.angle_gamma   90.00
#
_symmetry.space_group_name_H-M   'P 1'
#
loop_
_entity.id
_entity.type
_entity.pdbx_description
1 polymer ?
#
loop_
_entity_poly.entity_id
_entity_poly.type
_entity_poly.pdbx_seq_one_letter_code
_entity_poly.pdbx_strand_id
1 'polypeptide(L)'
;MMRVRTVHPFSGLVLLMAILVGLAGCSTTAVLTPTVAPLDSEKYAAIVVDAGSGKVLYQNASSEPRYPASLTKMMTLYLLFEAVDSGRIAPTGAIPVSAYAASRPPSKLGLKAGRSIDVQTAILALCVKSSNDVATAVAEYLGGSEERFGAMMTAKARQLGMRSTTFRNASGLPDSEQVTNARDMAILATALQKRFPHHYHVFANRSFSYGGKKIRGHNRLLGRVDGVDGIKTGYIRASGYNLATSAARDGRRIIVIVMGGKSAKSRDAHVEELIEIYLPRAARTAGFPGG
;
A
#
# COMPACT_ATOMS: atom_id res chain seq x y z
N MET A 1 82.26 38.65 35.35
CA MET A 1 81.09 38.25 36.14
C MET A 1 80.07 37.66 35.19
N MET A 2 80.03 36.34 35.06
CA MET A 2 79.11 35.62 34.15
C MET A 2 77.89 35.17 34.96
N ARG A 3 76.63 35.61 34.60
CA ARG A 3 75.42 35.18 35.22
C ARG A 3 74.90 33.93 34.49
N VAL A 4 74.94 32.80 35.19
CA VAL A 4 74.30 31.54 34.75
C VAL A 4 72.79 31.68 34.91
N ARG A 5 72.00 31.50 33.84
CA ARG A 5 70.54 31.40 33.88
C ARG A 5 70.15 29.91 34.12
N THR A 6 69.58 29.63 35.22
CA THR A 6 68.99 28.32 35.53
C THR A 6 67.65 28.15 34.81
N VAL A 7 67.57 27.17 33.93
CA VAL A 7 66.35 26.78 33.24
C VAL A 7 65.60 25.79 34.13
N HIS A 8 64.36 26.10 34.51
CA HIS A 8 63.54 25.21 35.34
C HIS A 8 62.92 24.12 34.46
N PRO A 9 63.01 22.82 34.84
CA PRO A 9 62.52 21.68 34.06
C PRO A 9 61.00 21.49 34.11
N PHE A 10 60.22 22.35 34.77
CA PHE A 10 58.79 22.20 34.93
C PHE A 10 57.92 22.68 33.76
N SER A 11 58.47 23.50 32.83
CA SER A 11 57.70 24.04 31.70
C SER A 11 57.46 23.04 30.55
N GLY A 12 58.28 21.97 30.44
CA GLY A 12 58.11 20.95 29.37
C GLY A 12 57.01 19.93 29.63
N LEU A 13 56.70 19.64 30.92
CA LEU A 13 55.71 18.62 31.27
C LEU A 13 54.28 19.11 31.10
N VAL A 14 54.01 20.41 31.31
CA VAL A 14 52.68 21.00 31.17
C VAL A 14 52.28 21.14 29.67
N LEU A 15 53.26 21.36 28.77
CA LEU A 15 52.99 21.45 27.33
C LEU A 15 52.70 20.09 26.69
N LEU A 16 53.28 19.00 27.20
CA LEU A 16 53.04 17.64 26.73
C LEU A 16 51.67 17.10 27.16
N MET A 17 51.16 17.53 28.31
CA MET A 17 49.85 17.12 28.83
C MET A 17 48.68 17.86 28.15
N ALA A 18 48.91 19.07 27.63
CA ALA A 18 47.91 19.86 26.88
C ALA A 18 47.67 19.31 25.44
N ILE A 19 48.66 18.61 24.84
CA ILE A 19 48.53 18.01 23.52
C ILE A 19 47.76 16.66 23.55
N LEU A 20 47.75 15.96 24.69
CA LEU A 20 47.05 14.67 24.85
C LEU A 20 45.54 14.81 25.10
N VAL A 21 45.02 15.98 25.49
CA VAL A 21 43.58 16.22 25.72
C VAL A 21 42.85 16.60 24.43
N GLY A 22 43.56 16.99 23.36
CA GLY A 22 42.96 17.42 22.10
C GLY A 22 42.51 16.30 21.12
N LEU A 23 42.74 15.01 21.46
CA LEU A 23 42.44 13.86 20.56
C LEU A 23 41.26 13.00 21.01
N ALA A 24 40.44 13.46 21.97
CA ALA A 24 39.12 12.92 22.22
C ALA A 24 38.15 13.41 21.14
N GLY A 25 38.45 13.10 19.89
CA GLY A 25 37.52 13.27 18.78
C GLY A 25 36.30 12.40 19.05
N CYS A 26 35.14 13.02 19.28
CA CYS A 26 33.85 12.34 19.27
C CYS A 26 33.71 11.61 17.94
N SER A 27 34.03 10.32 17.91
CA SER A 27 33.60 9.42 16.85
C SER A 27 32.08 9.33 16.95
N THR A 28 31.38 10.30 16.35
CA THR A 28 29.96 10.12 16.02
C THR A 28 29.92 8.99 15.01
N THR A 29 29.77 7.77 15.47
CA THR A 29 29.36 6.65 14.64
C THR A 29 27.97 7.03 14.10
N ALA A 30 27.94 7.65 12.93
CA ALA A 30 26.71 7.85 12.18
C ALA A 30 26.15 6.44 11.95
N VAL A 31 25.14 6.05 12.73
CA VAL A 31 24.37 4.84 12.46
C VAL A 31 23.79 5.03 11.07
N LEU A 32 24.45 4.46 10.05
CA LEU A 32 23.92 4.43 8.69
C LEU A 32 22.56 3.75 8.76
N THR A 33 21.52 4.55 8.68
CA THR A 33 20.16 4.01 8.57
C THR A 33 20.10 3.24 7.26
N PRO A 34 19.86 1.91 7.28
CA PRO A 34 19.76 1.16 6.04
C PRO A 34 18.67 1.77 5.17
N THR A 35 19.05 2.15 3.97
CA THR A 35 18.13 2.67 2.94
C THR A 35 17.91 1.59 1.90
N VAL A 36 16.65 1.34 1.56
CA VAL A 36 16.30 0.39 0.50
C VAL A 36 16.54 1.05 -0.85
N ALA A 37 17.32 0.40 -1.71
CA ALA A 37 17.54 0.87 -3.07
C ALA A 37 16.23 0.76 -3.90
N PRO A 38 15.93 1.76 -4.74
CA PRO A 38 14.77 1.68 -5.62
C PRO A 38 14.90 0.53 -6.63
N LEU A 39 13.77 -0.01 -7.08
CA LEU A 39 13.78 -0.96 -8.21
C LEU A 39 14.26 -0.26 -9.48
N ASP A 40 15.08 -0.95 -10.26
CA ASP A 40 15.50 -0.49 -11.60
C ASP A 40 14.31 -0.55 -12.57
N SER A 41 13.48 0.49 -12.58
CA SER A 41 12.31 0.64 -13.45
C SER A 41 11.90 2.11 -13.51
N GLU A 42 11.73 2.65 -14.71
CA GLU A 42 11.22 4.02 -14.94
C GLU A 42 9.81 4.23 -14.37
N LYS A 43 9.04 3.14 -14.22
CA LYS A 43 7.70 3.16 -13.65
C LYS A 43 7.68 3.03 -12.14
N TYR A 44 8.85 2.85 -11.51
CA TYR A 44 8.95 2.65 -10.08
C TYR A 44 8.44 3.87 -9.31
N ALA A 45 7.64 3.62 -8.30
CA ALA A 45 7.29 4.56 -7.25
C ALA A 45 6.98 3.77 -5.98
N ALA A 46 7.40 4.28 -4.83
CA ALA A 46 7.11 3.63 -3.56
C ALA A 46 6.92 4.62 -2.42
N ILE A 47 6.16 4.19 -1.41
CA ILE A 47 6.01 4.88 -0.14
C ILE A 47 5.76 3.87 0.99
N VAL A 48 6.35 4.14 2.14
CA VAL A 48 6.05 3.45 3.40
C VAL A 48 5.52 4.47 4.39
N VAL A 49 4.36 4.20 4.95
CA VAL A 49 3.68 5.08 5.92
C VAL A 49 3.44 4.32 7.21
N ASP A 50 3.77 4.92 8.32
CA ASP A 50 3.31 4.48 9.65
C ASP A 50 1.79 4.66 9.73
N ALA A 51 1.04 3.56 9.85
CA ALA A 51 -0.42 3.58 9.80
C ALA A 51 -1.04 4.26 11.03
N GLY A 52 -0.34 4.30 12.16
CA GLY A 52 -0.76 4.97 13.39
C GLY A 52 -0.65 6.49 13.27
N SER A 53 0.58 6.98 13.08
CA SER A 53 0.90 8.41 13.07
C SER A 53 0.68 9.09 11.71
N GLY A 54 0.64 8.35 10.61
CA GLY A 54 0.63 8.88 9.25
C GLY A 54 2.00 9.36 8.75
N LYS A 55 3.07 9.19 9.56
CA LYS A 55 4.43 9.60 9.19
C LYS A 55 4.94 8.80 8.00
N VAL A 56 5.51 9.49 7.02
CA VAL A 56 6.23 8.84 5.91
C VAL A 56 7.59 8.36 6.41
N LEU A 57 7.83 7.05 6.33
CA LEU A 57 9.08 6.41 6.74
C LEU A 57 10.05 6.22 5.58
N TYR A 58 9.52 6.04 4.36
CA TYR A 58 10.27 5.93 3.12
C TYR A 58 9.43 6.44 1.96
N GLN A 59 10.08 7.04 0.98
CA GLN A 59 9.43 7.38 -0.29
C GLN A 59 10.45 7.49 -1.42
N ASN A 60 10.01 7.10 -2.62
CA ASN A 60 10.75 7.32 -3.86
C ASN A 60 9.74 7.55 -4.98
N ALA A 61 9.86 8.62 -5.75
CA ALA A 61 8.93 9.02 -6.82
C ALA A 61 7.43 8.93 -6.40
N SER A 62 7.13 9.11 -5.09
CA SER A 62 5.82 8.79 -4.51
C SER A 62 4.69 9.69 -5.00
N SER A 63 5.01 10.87 -5.54
CA SER A 63 4.04 11.82 -6.10
C SER A 63 3.95 11.79 -7.62
N GLU A 64 4.82 11.02 -8.28
CA GLU A 64 4.83 10.90 -9.73
C GLU A 64 3.60 10.16 -10.26
N PRO A 65 2.99 10.62 -11.36
CA PRO A 65 1.83 9.94 -11.95
C PRO A 65 2.14 8.48 -12.33
N ARG A 66 1.23 7.60 -11.96
CA ARG A 66 1.31 6.16 -12.26
C ARG A 66 -0.07 5.61 -12.60
N TYR A 67 -0.11 4.55 -13.39
CA TYR A 67 -1.35 3.81 -13.63
C TYR A 67 -1.64 2.87 -12.46
N PRO A 68 -2.84 2.95 -11.84
CA PRO A 68 -3.17 2.13 -10.67
C PRO A 68 -3.32 0.64 -11.01
N ALA A 69 -3.70 0.30 -12.26
CA ALA A 69 -4.16 -1.04 -12.59
C ALA A 69 -5.21 -1.51 -11.56
N SER A 70 -5.21 -2.77 -11.17
CA SER A 70 -6.20 -3.30 -10.21
C SER A 70 -6.11 -2.77 -8.79
N LEU A 71 -5.17 -1.87 -8.44
CA LEU A 71 -5.26 -1.12 -7.18
C LEU A 71 -6.51 -0.23 -7.17
N THR A 72 -7.04 0.16 -8.32
CA THR A 72 -8.33 0.84 -8.48
C THR A 72 -9.46 0.18 -7.69
N LYS A 73 -9.47 -1.17 -7.62
CA LYS A 73 -10.49 -1.92 -6.89
C LYS A 73 -10.50 -1.66 -5.38
N MET A 74 -9.44 -1.04 -4.83
CA MET A 74 -9.44 -0.57 -3.45
C MET A 74 -10.48 0.54 -3.25
N MET A 75 -10.66 1.45 -4.22
CA MET A 75 -11.70 2.47 -4.16
C MET A 75 -13.09 1.87 -4.44
N THR A 76 -13.20 0.89 -5.32
CA THR A 76 -14.45 0.15 -5.55
C THR A 76 -14.92 -0.54 -4.26
N LEU A 77 -13.99 -1.20 -3.54
CA LEU A 77 -14.26 -1.80 -2.23
C LEU A 77 -14.60 -0.75 -1.16
N TYR A 78 -13.93 0.39 -1.17
CA TYR A 78 -14.21 1.48 -0.25
C TYR A 78 -15.67 1.94 -0.36
N LEU A 79 -16.14 2.20 -1.59
CA LEU A 79 -17.52 2.63 -1.85
C LEU A 79 -18.53 1.51 -1.59
N LEU A 80 -18.15 0.26 -1.82
CA LEU A 80 -19.01 -0.89 -1.51
C LEU A 80 -19.16 -1.06 0.00
N PHE A 81 -18.09 -0.98 0.78
CA PHE A 81 -18.14 -1.00 2.25
C PHE A 81 -18.96 0.16 2.80
N GLU A 82 -18.76 1.36 2.27
CA GLU A 82 -19.55 2.54 2.67
C GLU A 82 -21.05 2.36 2.40
N ALA A 83 -21.40 1.71 1.29
CA ALA A 83 -22.80 1.41 0.97
C ALA A 83 -23.41 0.33 1.88
N VAL A 84 -22.62 -0.66 2.30
CA VAL A 84 -23.04 -1.68 3.28
C VAL A 84 -23.23 -1.04 4.65
N ASP A 85 -22.23 -0.29 5.13
CA ASP A 85 -22.25 0.30 6.48
C ASP A 85 -23.34 1.37 6.66
N SER A 86 -23.68 2.07 5.57
CA SER A 86 -24.79 3.03 5.57
C SER A 86 -26.18 2.38 5.43
N GLY A 87 -26.26 1.06 5.31
CA GLY A 87 -27.50 0.32 5.10
C GLY A 87 -28.12 0.50 3.70
N ARG A 88 -27.42 1.16 2.77
CA ARG A 88 -27.90 1.36 1.38
C ARG A 88 -28.00 0.04 0.62
N ILE A 89 -27.18 -0.92 0.97
CA ILE A 89 -27.27 -2.31 0.49
C ILE A 89 -27.10 -3.29 1.64
N ALA A 90 -27.87 -4.38 1.63
CA ALA A 90 -27.71 -5.43 2.62
C ALA A 90 -26.40 -6.22 2.36
N PRO A 91 -25.70 -6.70 3.41
CA PRO A 91 -24.53 -7.57 3.24
C PRO A 91 -24.80 -8.82 2.40
N THR A 92 -26.02 -9.35 2.46
CA THR A 92 -26.51 -10.48 1.67
C THR A 92 -27.28 -10.06 0.41
N GLY A 93 -27.28 -8.76 0.08
CA GLY A 93 -27.97 -8.21 -1.09
C GLY A 93 -27.45 -8.80 -2.40
N ALA A 94 -28.29 -8.83 -3.42
CA ALA A 94 -27.96 -9.33 -4.74
C ALA A 94 -27.58 -8.17 -5.68
N ILE A 95 -26.41 -8.26 -6.30
CA ILE A 95 -25.91 -7.32 -7.30
C ILE A 95 -26.23 -7.92 -8.69
N PRO A 96 -27.06 -7.26 -9.51
CA PRO A 96 -27.38 -7.73 -10.85
C PRO A 96 -26.15 -7.71 -11.76
N VAL A 97 -26.10 -8.63 -12.71
CA VAL A 97 -25.02 -8.73 -13.70
C VAL A 97 -25.54 -8.39 -15.07
N SER A 98 -25.12 -7.26 -15.62
CA SER A 98 -25.43 -6.84 -16.99
C SER A 98 -24.64 -7.65 -18.03
N ALA A 99 -25.04 -7.57 -19.29
CA ALA A 99 -24.27 -8.11 -20.40
C ALA A 99 -22.90 -7.41 -20.50
N TYR A 100 -22.83 -6.11 -20.20
CA TYR A 100 -21.60 -5.34 -20.20
C TYR A 100 -20.63 -5.81 -19.10
N ALA A 101 -21.09 -5.97 -17.87
CA ALA A 101 -20.27 -6.50 -16.78
C ALA A 101 -19.75 -7.91 -17.12
N ALA A 102 -20.61 -8.82 -17.59
CA ALA A 102 -20.22 -10.18 -17.96
C ALA A 102 -19.19 -10.25 -19.09
N SER A 103 -19.18 -9.26 -20.00
CA SER A 103 -18.24 -9.17 -21.13
C SER A 103 -16.83 -8.72 -20.76
N ARG A 104 -16.62 -8.20 -19.52
CA ARG A 104 -15.32 -7.65 -19.15
C ARG A 104 -14.16 -8.62 -19.35
N PRO A 105 -12.99 -8.11 -19.81
CA PRO A 105 -11.82 -8.97 -20.01
C PRO A 105 -11.24 -9.51 -18.67
N PRO A 106 -10.44 -10.55 -18.71
CA PRO A 106 -9.77 -11.09 -17.52
C PRO A 106 -8.88 -10.05 -16.80
N SER A 107 -8.66 -10.17 -15.44
CA SER A 107 -9.15 -11.25 -14.56
C SER A 107 -10.64 -11.12 -14.29
N LYS A 108 -11.37 -12.22 -14.32
CA LYS A 108 -12.82 -12.22 -14.08
C LYS A 108 -13.28 -13.48 -13.34
N LEU A 109 -14.44 -13.40 -12.68
CA LEU A 109 -15.07 -14.52 -12.00
C LEU A 109 -15.81 -15.43 -13.00
N GLY A 110 -16.25 -14.86 -14.11
CA GLY A 110 -17.04 -15.52 -15.16
C GLY A 110 -18.54 -15.41 -14.90
N LEU A 111 -18.97 -14.23 -14.44
CA LEU A 111 -20.38 -13.94 -14.21
C LEU A 111 -21.18 -14.05 -15.52
N LYS A 112 -22.46 -14.47 -15.41
CA LYS A 112 -23.38 -14.58 -16.54
C LYS A 112 -24.38 -13.43 -16.52
N ALA A 113 -24.61 -12.81 -17.66
CA ALA A 113 -25.64 -11.78 -17.84
C ALA A 113 -27.02 -12.28 -17.40
N GLY A 114 -27.80 -11.40 -16.79
CA GLY A 114 -29.14 -11.71 -16.26
C GLY A 114 -29.14 -12.51 -14.94
N ARG A 115 -27.95 -12.85 -14.41
CA ARG A 115 -27.80 -13.42 -13.06
C ARG A 115 -27.44 -12.33 -12.06
N SER A 116 -27.27 -12.73 -10.81
CA SER A 116 -26.78 -11.86 -9.74
C SER A 116 -25.65 -12.52 -8.95
N ILE A 117 -24.89 -11.71 -8.24
CA ILE A 117 -23.88 -12.12 -7.27
C ILE A 117 -24.21 -11.47 -5.93
N ASP A 118 -24.09 -12.19 -4.83
CA ASP A 118 -24.27 -11.60 -3.50
C ASP A 118 -23.09 -10.69 -3.12
N VAL A 119 -23.33 -9.71 -2.23
CA VAL A 119 -22.36 -8.69 -1.85
C VAL A 119 -21.11 -9.31 -1.20
N GLN A 120 -21.25 -10.33 -0.36
CA GLN A 120 -20.11 -10.98 0.31
C GLN A 120 -19.20 -11.68 -0.69
N THR A 121 -19.78 -12.43 -1.62
CA THR A 121 -19.03 -13.06 -2.72
C THR A 121 -18.39 -12.01 -3.63
N ALA A 122 -19.07 -10.89 -3.91
CA ALA A 122 -18.51 -9.80 -4.69
C ALA A 122 -17.26 -9.18 -4.01
N ILE A 123 -17.32 -8.94 -2.70
CA ILE A 123 -16.19 -8.46 -1.92
C ILE A 123 -15.00 -9.43 -2.02
N LEU A 124 -15.21 -10.73 -1.79
CA LEU A 124 -14.15 -11.74 -1.90
C LEU A 124 -13.58 -11.83 -3.33
N ALA A 125 -14.44 -11.76 -4.35
CA ALA A 125 -14.01 -11.77 -5.74
C ALA A 125 -13.17 -10.54 -6.12
N LEU A 126 -13.48 -9.36 -5.59
CA LEU A 126 -12.69 -8.14 -5.77
C LEU A 126 -11.34 -8.22 -5.07
N CYS A 127 -11.31 -8.67 -3.81
CA CYS A 127 -10.09 -8.78 -3.00
C CYS A 127 -9.15 -9.86 -3.54
N VAL A 128 -9.65 -11.09 -3.71
CA VAL A 128 -8.86 -12.29 -3.95
C VAL A 128 -8.59 -12.48 -5.44
N LYS A 129 -9.67 -12.58 -6.26
CA LYS A 129 -9.56 -12.85 -7.70
C LYS A 129 -9.26 -11.60 -8.52
N SER A 130 -9.53 -10.41 -7.95
CA SER A 130 -9.39 -9.14 -8.71
C SER A 130 -10.33 -9.08 -9.92
N SER A 131 -11.56 -9.52 -9.76
CA SER A 131 -12.53 -9.76 -10.84
C SER A 131 -13.02 -8.46 -11.49
N ASN A 132 -12.81 -8.30 -12.80
CA ASN A 132 -13.22 -7.10 -13.54
C ASN A 132 -14.73 -7.07 -13.77
N ASP A 133 -15.34 -8.22 -14.09
CA ASP A 133 -16.78 -8.39 -14.24
C ASP A 133 -17.54 -8.02 -12.97
N VAL A 134 -17.04 -8.45 -11.81
CA VAL A 134 -17.60 -8.08 -10.51
C VAL A 134 -17.43 -6.58 -10.23
N ALA A 135 -16.27 -6.00 -10.54
CA ALA A 135 -16.04 -4.57 -10.35
C ALA A 135 -17.04 -3.72 -11.15
N THR A 136 -17.25 -4.08 -12.42
CA THR A 136 -18.22 -3.39 -13.28
C THR A 136 -19.65 -3.61 -12.79
N ALA A 137 -20.05 -4.82 -12.37
CA ALA A 137 -21.38 -5.06 -11.80
C ALA A 137 -21.63 -4.22 -10.53
N VAL A 138 -20.64 -4.12 -9.64
CA VAL A 138 -20.71 -3.24 -8.45
C VAL A 138 -20.85 -1.77 -8.88
N ALA A 139 -20.09 -1.34 -9.90
CA ALA A 139 -20.14 0.03 -10.40
C ALA A 139 -21.53 0.40 -10.97
N GLU A 140 -22.10 -0.47 -11.80
CA GLU A 140 -23.44 -0.28 -12.35
C GLU A 140 -24.50 -0.27 -11.23
N TYR A 141 -24.38 -1.15 -10.24
CA TYR A 141 -25.33 -1.24 -9.14
C TYR A 141 -25.32 0.00 -8.23
N LEU A 142 -24.13 0.51 -7.91
CA LEU A 142 -23.97 1.67 -7.00
C LEU A 142 -24.09 3.02 -7.71
N GLY A 143 -23.62 3.10 -8.94
CA GLY A 143 -23.52 4.34 -9.72
C GLY A 143 -24.54 4.47 -10.85
N GLY A 144 -25.27 3.39 -11.18
CA GLY A 144 -26.16 3.32 -12.34
C GLY A 144 -25.41 3.10 -13.67
N SER A 145 -24.13 3.48 -13.75
CA SER A 145 -23.20 3.15 -14.85
C SER A 145 -21.76 3.13 -14.35
N GLU A 146 -20.85 2.45 -15.08
CA GLU A 146 -19.43 2.43 -14.73
C GLU A 146 -18.80 3.83 -14.84
N GLU A 147 -19.24 4.66 -15.80
CA GLU A 147 -18.78 6.03 -15.95
C GLU A 147 -19.15 6.91 -14.75
N ARG A 148 -20.42 6.90 -14.34
CA ARG A 148 -20.88 7.63 -13.15
C ARG A 148 -20.16 7.14 -11.88
N PHE A 149 -19.94 5.84 -11.77
CA PHE A 149 -19.20 5.28 -10.66
C PHE A 149 -17.75 5.74 -10.65
N GLY A 150 -17.08 5.83 -11.81
CA GLY A 150 -15.75 6.42 -11.96
C GLY A 150 -15.69 7.87 -11.47
N ALA A 151 -16.72 8.67 -11.78
CA ALA A 151 -16.86 10.02 -11.24
C ALA A 151 -17.06 10.02 -9.71
N MET A 152 -17.89 9.12 -9.16
CA MET A 152 -18.06 8.95 -7.71
C MET A 152 -16.75 8.55 -7.02
N MET A 153 -15.99 7.61 -7.61
CA MET A 153 -14.67 7.22 -7.11
C MET A 153 -13.69 8.41 -7.06
N THR A 154 -13.69 9.23 -8.11
CA THR A 154 -12.83 10.43 -8.19
C THR A 154 -13.26 11.47 -7.16
N ALA A 155 -14.56 11.71 -6.99
CA ALA A 155 -15.08 12.60 -5.96
C ALA A 155 -14.70 12.11 -4.55
N LYS A 156 -14.84 10.81 -4.28
CA LYS A 156 -14.40 10.20 -3.02
C LYS A 156 -12.90 10.34 -2.82
N ALA A 157 -12.09 10.15 -3.86
CA ALA A 157 -10.65 10.37 -3.79
C ALA A 157 -10.31 11.80 -3.33
N ARG A 158 -10.98 12.82 -3.88
CA ARG A 158 -10.80 14.22 -3.44
C ARG A 158 -11.17 14.43 -1.97
N GLN A 159 -12.28 13.83 -1.50
CA GLN A 159 -12.70 13.89 -0.09
C GLN A 159 -11.68 13.26 0.85
N LEU A 160 -11.00 12.20 0.41
CA LEU A 160 -9.95 11.53 1.18
C LEU A 160 -8.60 12.27 1.13
N GLY A 161 -8.45 13.29 0.28
CA GLY A 161 -7.19 14.01 0.08
C GLY A 161 -6.29 13.45 -1.01
N MET A 162 -6.76 12.52 -1.83
CA MET A 162 -6.07 11.97 -3.01
C MET A 162 -6.14 12.97 -4.17
N ARG A 163 -5.31 13.99 -4.13
CA ARG A 163 -5.42 15.16 -5.04
C ARG A 163 -4.98 14.88 -6.47
N SER A 164 -4.15 13.87 -6.68
CA SER A 164 -3.54 13.52 -7.97
C SER A 164 -4.17 12.26 -8.60
N THR A 165 -5.33 11.81 -8.09
CA THR A 165 -5.96 10.57 -8.56
C THR A 165 -7.23 10.85 -9.33
N THR A 166 -7.36 10.26 -10.51
CA THR A 166 -8.57 10.23 -11.31
C THR A 166 -8.92 8.78 -11.64
N PHE A 167 -10.14 8.38 -11.37
CA PHE A 167 -10.69 7.08 -11.74
C PHE A 167 -11.64 7.22 -12.92
N ARG A 168 -11.55 6.30 -13.90
CA ARG A 168 -12.39 6.23 -15.09
C ARG A 168 -13.26 4.98 -15.15
N ASN A 169 -12.81 3.91 -14.49
CA ASN A 169 -13.54 2.65 -14.39
C ASN A 169 -13.32 2.01 -13.00
N ALA A 170 -14.14 1.02 -12.66
CA ALA A 170 -14.12 0.37 -11.36
C ALA A 170 -13.04 -0.71 -11.21
N SER A 171 -12.43 -1.13 -12.30
CA SER A 171 -11.61 -2.33 -12.36
C SER A 171 -10.11 -2.07 -12.44
N GLY A 172 -9.71 -0.91 -12.97
CA GLY A 172 -8.32 -0.61 -13.27
C GLY A 172 -7.89 -1.13 -14.65
N LEU A 173 -8.83 -1.43 -15.52
CA LEU A 173 -8.55 -1.69 -16.93
C LEU A 173 -7.92 -0.45 -17.58
N PRO A 174 -7.13 -0.61 -18.64
CA PRO A 174 -6.42 0.48 -19.28
C PRO A 174 -7.35 1.64 -19.70
N ASP A 175 -6.95 2.83 -19.28
CA ASP A 175 -7.52 4.11 -19.63
C ASP A 175 -6.43 5.16 -19.40
N SER A 176 -6.14 6.00 -20.40
CA SER A 176 -5.05 6.98 -20.34
C SER A 176 -5.27 8.08 -19.30
N GLU A 177 -6.53 8.38 -18.97
CA GLU A 177 -6.89 9.39 -17.99
C GLU A 177 -7.04 8.82 -16.56
N GLN A 178 -6.97 7.49 -16.40
CA GLN A 178 -6.99 6.84 -15.10
C GLN A 178 -5.62 6.83 -14.47
N VAL A 179 -5.33 7.81 -13.66
CA VAL A 179 -4.03 8.05 -13.05
C VAL A 179 -4.12 8.15 -11.53
N THR A 180 -3.02 7.81 -10.87
CA THR A 180 -2.82 7.94 -9.42
C THR A 180 -1.33 8.14 -9.14
N ASN A 181 -0.93 8.11 -7.87
CA ASN A 181 0.45 7.99 -7.42
C ASN A 181 0.55 7.14 -6.14
N ALA A 182 1.77 6.81 -5.71
CA ALA A 182 1.95 5.95 -4.55
C ALA A 182 1.45 6.61 -3.25
N ARG A 183 1.59 7.93 -3.13
CA ARG A 183 1.11 8.71 -1.97
C ARG A 183 -0.43 8.65 -1.85
N ASP A 184 -1.14 8.88 -2.92
CA ASP A 184 -2.60 8.83 -2.93
C ASP A 184 -3.10 7.41 -2.62
N MET A 185 -2.42 6.38 -3.15
CA MET A 185 -2.77 4.99 -2.83
C MET A 185 -2.52 4.64 -1.36
N ALA A 186 -1.50 5.23 -0.73
CA ALA A 186 -1.28 5.07 0.72
C ALA A 186 -2.38 5.75 1.55
N ILE A 187 -2.89 6.91 1.11
CA ILE A 187 -4.04 7.56 1.72
C ILE A 187 -5.27 6.63 1.67
N LEU A 188 -5.56 6.05 0.50
CA LEU A 188 -6.68 5.14 0.33
C LEU A 188 -6.53 3.87 1.18
N ALA A 189 -5.34 3.28 1.22
CA ALA A 189 -5.05 2.10 2.04
C ALA A 189 -5.26 2.37 3.53
N THR A 190 -4.78 3.53 4.01
CA THR A 190 -4.98 3.99 5.39
C THR A 190 -6.46 4.24 5.68
N ALA A 191 -7.18 4.86 4.75
CA ALA A 191 -8.61 5.12 4.89
C ALA A 191 -9.44 3.84 4.98
N LEU A 192 -9.14 2.83 4.14
CA LEU A 192 -9.78 1.50 4.22
C LEU A 192 -9.61 0.87 5.59
N GLN A 193 -8.39 0.91 6.13
CA GLN A 193 -8.10 0.31 7.43
C GLN A 193 -8.79 1.05 8.58
N LYS A 194 -8.73 2.40 8.59
CA LYS A 194 -9.26 3.19 9.70
C LYS A 194 -10.78 3.27 9.70
N ARG A 195 -11.39 3.37 8.52
CA ARG A 195 -12.84 3.55 8.38
C ARG A 195 -13.62 2.24 8.45
N PHE A 196 -13.03 1.15 7.96
CA PHE A 196 -13.69 -0.15 7.85
C PHE A 196 -12.93 -1.28 8.57
N PRO A 197 -12.57 -1.12 9.86
CA PRO A 197 -11.76 -2.11 10.57
C PRO A 197 -12.46 -3.48 10.63
N HIS A 198 -13.81 -3.52 10.70
CA HIS A 198 -14.61 -4.73 10.72
C HIS A 198 -14.70 -5.43 9.36
N HIS A 199 -14.51 -4.72 8.23
CA HIS A 199 -14.40 -5.32 6.90
C HIS A 199 -12.95 -5.67 6.53
N TYR A 200 -11.96 -5.07 7.19
CA TYR A 200 -10.56 -5.12 6.74
C TYR A 200 -9.98 -6.54 6.66
N HIS A 201 -10.46 -7.45 7.50
CA HIS A 201 -10.04 -8.86 7.53
C HIS A 201 -10.20 -9.57 6.17
N VAL A 202 -11.09 -9.09 5.29
CA VAL A 202 -11.33 -9.70 3.97
C VAL A 202 -10.08 -9.66 3.08
N PHE A 203 -9.19 -8.68 3.27
CA PHE A 203 -7.96 -8.53 2.50
C PHE A 203 -6.91 -9.61 2.82
N ALA A 204 -7.02 -10.29 3.96
CA ALA A 204 -6.14 -11.38 4.35
C ALA A 204 -6.51 -12.72 3.71
N ASN A 205 -7.62 -12.79 2.97
CA ASN A 205 -8.06 -14.03 2.34
C ASN A 205 -7.14 -14.44 1.18
N ARG A 206 -6.51 -15.60 1.30
CA ARG A 206 -5.64 -16.19 0.26
C ARG A 206 -6.42 -16.91 -0.84
N SER A 207 -7.66 -17.31 -0.54
CA SER A 207 -8.55 -18.01 -1.47
C SER A 207 -9.99 -17.95 -0.96
N PHE A 208 -10.93 -18.21 -1.87
CA PHE A 208 -12.35 -18.44 -1.52
C PHE A 208 -12.95 -19.48 -2.47
N SER A 209 -14.16 -19.96 -2.17
CA SER A 209 -14.88 -20.92 -3.00
C SER A 209 -15.98 -20.24 -3.79
N TYR A 210 -16.08 -20.52 -5.09
CA TYR A 210 -17.17 -20.05 -5.94
C TYR A 210 -17.49 -21.10 -7.01
N GLY A 211 -18.78 -21.42 -7.19
CA GLY A 211 -19.22 -22.42 -8.16
C GLY A 211 -18.55 -23.80 -7.98
N GLY A 212 -18.32 -24.23 -6.74
CA GLY A 212 -17.65 -25.49 -6.40
C GLY A 212 -16.13 -25.50 -6.63
N LYS A 213 -15.53 -24.36 -7.02
CA LYS A 213 -14.08 -24.25 -7.30
C LYS A 213 -13.38 -23.36 -6.26
N LYS A 214 -12.20 -23.81 -5.80
CA LYS A 214 -11.30 -22.99 -4.98
C LYS A 214 -10.56 -21.98 -5.85
N ILE A 215 -10.79 -20.70 -5.62
CA ILE A 215 -10.15 -19.60 -6.33
C ILE A 215 -9.02 -19.03 -5.46
N ARG A 216 -7.79 -19.03 -5.98
CA ARG A 216 -6.61 -18.52 -5.27
C ARG A 216 -6.35 -17.06 -5.62
N GLY A 217 -5.85 -16.30 -4.64
CA GLY A 217 -5.48 -14.90 -4.78
C GLY A 217 -4.13 -14.68 -5.44
N HIS A 218 -3.85 -13.40 -5.72
CA HIS A 218 -2.62 -12.96 -6.40
C HIS A 218 -1.57 -12.40 -5.42
N ASN A 219 -1.95 -12.07 -4.18
CA ASN A 219 -1.02 -11.56 -3.17
C ASN A 219 -0.25 -12.72 -2.54
N ARG A 220 1.02 -12.88 -2.95
CA ARG A 220 1.90 -13.97 -2.49
C ARG A 220 2.58 -13.67 -1.15
N LEU A 221 2.44 -12.45 -0.62
CA LEU A 221 2.99 -12.11 0.69
C LEU A 221 2.13 -12.64 1.83
N LEU A 222 0.82 -12.79 1.60
CA LEU A 222 -0.12 -13.34 2.58
C LEU A 222 0.28 -14.75 3.01
N GLY A 223 0.55 -14.93 4.32
CA GLY A 223 0.98 -16.18 4.92
C GLY A 223 2.40 -16.62 4.53
N ARG A 224 3.20 -15.72 3.90
CA ARG A 224 4.63 -15.88 3.66
C ARG A 224 5.45 -14.88 4.46
N VAL A 225 5.03 -13.63 4.47
CA VAL A 225 5.67 -12.57 5.27
C VAL A 225 4.83 -12.34 6.51
N ASP A 226 5.46 -12.47 7.65
CA ASP A 226 4.79 -12.33 8.95
C ASP A 226 4.14 -10.96 9.11
N GLY A 227 2.95 -10.93 9.71
CA GLY A 227 2.15 -9.73 9.93
C GLY A 227 1.49 -9.12 8.69
N VAL A 228 1.74 -9.63 7.46
CA VAL A 228 1.06 -9.14 6.25
C VAL A 228 -0.42 -9.58 6.25
N ASP A 229 -1.33 -8.60 6.19
CA ASP A 229 -2.78 -8.81 6.26
C ASP A 229 -3.58 -8.19 5.09
N GLY A 230 -2.91 -7.78 4.02
CA GLY A 230 -3.57 -7.24 2.81
C GLY A 230 -2.55 -6.61 1.85
N ILE A 231 -2.99 -5.83 0.86
CA ILE A 231 -4.34 -5.37 0.53
C ILE A 231 -4.67 -5.78 -0.90
N LYS A 232 -3.89 -5.29 -1.91
CA LYS A 232 -4.23 -5.48 -3.32
C LYS A 232 -3.02 -5.46 -4.24
N THR A 233 -2.99 -6.39 -5.20
CA THR A 233 -2.05 -6.41 -6.33
C THR A 233 -2.66 -5.75 -7.57
N GLY A 234 -1.82 -5.22 -8.45
CA GLY A 234 -2.23 -4.69 -9.75
C GLY A 234 -1.19 -4.96 -10.83
N TYR A 235 -1.65 -5.16 -12.06
CA TYR A 235 -0.80 -5.25 -13.24
C TYR A 235 -1.57 -4.89 -14.50
N ILE A 236 -1.03 -3.99 -15.27
CA ILE A 236 -1.25 -3.83 -16.71
C ILE A 236 0.13 -3.57 -17.36
N ARG A 237 0.24 -3.77 -18.67
CA ARG A 237 1.52 -3.54 -19.36
C ARG A 237 2.07 -2.12 -19.13
N ALA A 238 1.19 -1.12 -19.10
CA ALA A 238 1.56 0.27 -18.90
C ALA A 238 2.03 0.57 -17.47
N SER A 239 1.45 -0.07 -16.43
CA SER A 239 1.83 0.18 -15.03
C SER A 239 3.05 -0.62 -14.56
N GLY A 240 3.33 -1.79 -15.14
CA GLY A 240 4.14 -2.80 -14.48
C GLY A 240 3.41 -3.43 -13.28
N TYR A 241 4.13 -4.10 -12.39
CA TYR A 241 3.57 -4.82 -11.24
C TYR A 241 3.46 -3.92 -10.02
N ASN A 242 2.23 -3.72 -9.54
CA ASN A 242 1.90 -2.89 -8.38
C ASN A 242 1.49 -3.77 -7.19
N LEU A 243 1.73 -3.26 -5.95
CA LEU A 243 1.22 -3.84 -4.70
C LEU A 243 0.97 -2.73 -3.69
N ALA A 244 -0.22 -2.72 -3.13
CA ALA A 244 -0.54 -2.07 -1.87
C ALA A 244 -0.62 -3.16 -0.80
N THR A 245 0.14 -3.02 0.28
CA THR A 245 0.11 -3.98 1.39
C THR A 245 0.13 -3.28 2.74
N SER A 246 -0.33 -3.97 3.78
CA SER A 246 -0.07 -3.59 5.16
C SER A 246 0.55 -4.76 5.91
N ALA A 247 1.34 -4.41 6.91
CA ALA A 247 1.94 -5.38 7.82
C ALA A 247 1.86 -4.86 9.26
N ALA A 248 1.54 -5.77 10.19
CA ALA A 248 1.45 -5.47 11.62
C ALA A 248 2.20 -6.50 12.45
N ARG A 249 3.10 -6.02 13.34
CA ARG A 249 3.84 -6.84 14.34
C ARG A 249 4.08 -5.99 15.59
N ASP A 250 4.02 -6.59 16.75
CA ASP A 250 4.41 -6.00 18.04
C ASP A 250 3.75 -4.63 18.32
N GLY A 251 2.47 -4.48 17.97
CA GLY A 251 1.72 -3.22 18.13
C GLY A 251 2.13 -2.11 17.16
N ARG A 252 2.89 -2.42 16.12
CA ARG A 252 3.27 -1.51 15.03
C ARG A 252 2.58 -1.91 13.75
N ARG A 253 2.25 -0.92 12.91
CA ARG A 253 1.65 -1.18 11.59
C ARG A 253 2.16 -0.20 10.57
N ILE A 254 2.46 -0.70 9.37
CA ILE A 254 2.80 0.14 8.22
C ILE A 254 1.91 -0.17 7.02
N ILE A 255 1.78 0.83 6.16
CA ILE A 255 1.25 0.69 4.80
C ILE A 255 2.45 0.82 3.84
N VAL A 256 2.57 -0.10 2.91
CA VAL A 256 3.60 -0.11 1.87
C VAL A 256 2.94 -0.11 0.51
N ILE A 257 3.26 0.87 -0.33
CA ILE A 257 2.85 0.92 -1.72
C ILE A 257 4.10 0.81 -2.58
N VAL A 258 4.12 -0.15 -3.49
CA VAL A 258 5.13 -0.27 -4.55
C VAL A 258 4.42 -0.35 -5.89
N MET A 259 4.82 0.50 -6.81
CA MET A 259 4.30 0.57 -8.17
C MET A 259 5.42 0.38 -9.18
N GLY A 260 5.11 -0.20 -10.33
CA GLY A 260 6.03 -0.24 -11.47
C GLY A 260 7.10 -1.32 -11.43
N GLY A 261 6.96 -2.38 -10.65
CA GLY A 261 7.91 -3.50 -10.67
C GLY A 261 7.99 -4.19 -12.04
N LYS A 262 9.19 -4.66 -12.43
CA LYS A 262 9.40 -5.41 -13.68
C LYS A 262 8.76 -6.81 -13.66
N SER A 263 8.62 -7.40 -12.47
CA SER A 263 7.98 -8.71 -12.26
C SER A 263 7.27 -8.76 -10.92
N ALA A 264 6.34 -9.71 -10.76
CA ALA A 264 5.72 -9.98 -9.47
C ALA A 264 6.76 -10.40 -8.42
N LYS A 265 7.77 -11.18 -8.83
CA LYS A 265 8.83 -11.67 -7.92
C LYS A 265 9.69 -10.53 -7.39
N SER A 266 10.19 -9.64 -8.26
CA SER A 266 11.02 -8.51 -7.84
C SER A 266 10.24 -7.50 -7.01
N ARG A 267 8.96 -7.22 -7.36
CA ARG A 267 8.08 -6.37 -6.57
C ARG A 267 7.84 -6.95 -5.18
N ASP A 268 7.53 -8.25 -5.07
CA ASP A 268 7.26 -8.92 -3.79
C ASP A 268 8.50 -8.91 -2.89
N ALA A 269 9.69 -9.22 -3.43
CA ALA A 269 10.94 -9.18 -2.67
C ALA A 269 11.24 -7.76 -2.15
N HIS A 270 11.04 -6.75 -2.98
CA HIS A 270 11.25 -5.36 -2.59
C HIS A 270 10.27 -4.89 -1.51
N VAL A 271 8.99 -5.28 -1.59
CA VAL A 271 8.00 -4.99 -0.55
C VAL A 271 8.37 -5.68 0.77
N GLU A 272 8.84 -6.92 0.73
CA GLU A 272 9.30 -7.65 1.91
C GLU A 272 10.49 -6.93 2.57
N GLU A 273 11.49 -6.50 1.79
CA GLU A 273 12.62 -5.72 2.27
C GLU A 273 12.16 -4.40 2.93
N LEU A 274 11.22 -3.67 2.31
CA LEU A 274 10.64 -2.47 2.89
C LEU A 274 9.92 -2.75 4.22
N ILE A 275 9.20 -3.87 4.33
CA ILE A 275 8.53 -4.26 5.56
C ILE A 275 9.57 -4.54 6.66
N GLU A 276 10.59 -5.34 6.40
CA GLU A 276 11.58 -5.73 7.40
C GLU A 276 12.37 -4.53 7.92
N ILE A 277 12.68 -3.55 7.08
CA ILE A 277 13.44 -2.37 7.47
C ILE A 277 12.57 -1.32 8.17
N TYR A 278 11.32 -1.10 7.72
CA TYR A 278 10.55 0.05 8.19
C TYR A 278 9.47 -0.29 9.22
N LEU A 279 8.99 -1.53 9.32
CA LEU A 279 8.02 -1.90 10.35
C LEU A 279 8.56 -1.71 11.78
N PRO A 280 9.82 -2.07 12.10
CA PRO A 280 10.38 -1.80 13.42
C PRO A 280 10.51 -0.31 13.78
N ARG A 281 10.47 0.58 12.78
CA ARG A 281 10.58 2.05 12.94
C ARG A 281 9.24 2.76 13.10
N ALA A 282 8.13 2.05 12.88
CA ALA A 282 6.79 2.59 13.11
C ALA A 282 6.53 2.75 14.61
N ALA A 283 5.68 3.71 14.96
CA ALA A 283 5.27 3.91 16.34
C ALA A 283 4.46 2.70 16.84
N ARG A 284 4.63 2.35 18.11
CA ARG A 284 3.70 1.44 18.77
C ARG A 284 2.41 2.18 19.07
N THR A 285 1.29 1.62 18.67
CA THR A 285 -0.05 2.14 18.99
C THR A 285 -0.74 1.15 19.93
N ALA A 286 -1.16 1.65 21.10
CA ALA A 286 -2.05 0.90 21.97
C ALA A 286 -3.37 0.74 21.22
N GLY A 287 -3.74 -0.50 20.83
CA GLY A 287 -5.05 -0.78 20.24
C GLY A 287 -5.07 -1.44 18.86
N PHE A 288 -3.92 -1.75 18.24
CA PHE A 288 -3.95 -2.78 17.21
C PHE A 288 -3.88 -4.15 17.89
N PRO A 289 -4.95 -4.99 17.86
CA PRO A 289 -4.82 -6.37 18.32
C PRO A 289 -3.67 -7.01 17.54
N GLY A 290 -2.74 -7.57 18.29
CA GLY A 290 -1.70 -8.41 17.73
C GLY A 290 -2.37 -9.51 16.91
N GLY A 291 -1.83 -9.77 15.70
CA GLY A 291 -2.25 -10.92 14.90
C GLY A 291 -1.95 -12.22 15.62
#